data_c621547c5ae43f7b8413e5d000baa5be
#
_entry.id   c621547c5ae43f7b8413e5d000baa5be
#
_cell.length_a   1.000
_cell.length_b   1.000
_cell.length_c   1.000
_cell.angle_alpha   90.00
_cell.angle_beta   90.00
_cell.angle_gamma   90.00
#
_symmetry.space_group_name_H-M   'P 1'
#
loop_
_entity.id
_entity.type
_entity.pdbx_description
1 polymer ?
#
loop_
_entity_poly.entity_id
_entity_poly.type
_entity_poly.pdbx_seq_one_letter_code
_entity_poly.pdbx_strand_id
1 'polypeptide(L)'
;MVRAAVMTAPGAPVVVQEFPLPALEEGAILLRTIYSEVCGTDVHLHHGRLGGVPYPVIPGHVNVGEIADLKGNLVDLDGRPLRQGQVVTFLDVHETCGQCWFCTVAKASTRCPQRKVYGITYAASEGLLGGWSEM
;
A
#
# COMPACT_ATOMS: atom_id res chain seq x y z
N MET A 1 -12.85 -13.00 -6.31
CA MET A 1 -12.74 -12.43 -4.95
C MET A 1 -11.35 -12.68 -4.44
N VAL A 2 -10.80 -11.75 -3.68
CA VAL A 2 -9.45 -11.76 -3.10
C VAL A 2 -9.59 -11.61 -1.59
N ARG A 3 -8.89 -12.40 -0.80
CA ARG A 3 -8.92 -12.30 0.65
C ARG A 3 -7.87 -11.30 1.14
N ALA A 4 -8.26 -10.53 2.14
CA ALA A 4 -7.35 -9.64 2.85
C ALA A 4 -7.59 -9.69 4.36
N ALA A 5 -6.52 -9.49 5.12
CA ALA A 5 -6.61 -9.31 6.57
C ALA A 5 -6.88 -7.83 6.87
N VAL A 6 -7.93 -7.56 7.64
CA VAL A 6 -8.44 -6.20 7.90
C VAL A 6 -8.37 -5.89 9.38
N MET A 7 -7.80 -4.75 9.72
CA MET A 7 -7.94 -4.12 11.03
C MET A 7 -9.18 -3.22 11.02
N THR A 8 -10.22 -3.64 11.74
CA THR A 8 -11.52 -2.95 11.73
C THR A 8 -11.55 -1.73 12.63
N ALA A 9 -10.82 -1.77 13.73
CA ALA A 9 -10.67 -0.67 14.70
C ALA A 9 -9.41 -0.91 15.55
N PRO A 10 -8.89 0.11 16.25
CA PRO A 10 -7.81 -0.06 17.21
C PRO A 10 -8.13 -1.10 18.28
N GLY A 11 -7.21 -2.04 18.50
CA GLY A 11 -7.35 -3.11 19.50
C GLY A 11 -8.35 -4.22 19.17
N ALA A 12 -9.08 -4.11 18.05
CA ALA A 12 -9.99 -5.14 17.60
C ALA A 12 -9.22 -6.32 16.97
N PRO A 13 -9.74 -7.55 17.01
CA PRO A 13 -9.16 -8.66 16.29
C PRO A 13 -9.05 -8.37 14.79
N VAL A 14 -7.94 -8.80 14.19
CA VAL A 14 -7.80 -8.79 12.72
C VAL A 14 -8.72 -9.85 12.13
N VAL A 15 -9.48 -9.48 11.12
CA VAL A 15 -10.45 -10.37 10.45
C VAL A 15 -10.13 -10.53 8.98
N VAL A 16 -10.38 -11.71 8.42
CA VAL A 16 -10.24 -11.93 6.98
C VAL A 16 -11.55 -11.56 6.30
N GLN A 17 -11.45 -10.71 5.26
CA GLN A 17 -12.57 -10.30 4.43
C GLN A 17 -12.27 -10.56 2.95
N GLU A 18 -13.31 -10.69 2.15
CA GLU A 18 -13.23 -10.84 0.70
C GLU A 18 -13.53 -9.54 -0.01
N PHE A 19 -12.70 -9.21 -1.00
CA PHE A 19 -12.81 -8.02 -1.82
C PHE A 19 -12.91 -8.39 -3.31
N PRO A 20 -13.60 -7.59 -4.12
CA PRO A 20 -13.53 -7.74 -5.56
C PRO A 20 -12.11 -7.44 -6.07
N LEU A 21 -11.68 -8.15 -7.10
CA LEU A 21 -10.45 -7.79 -7.81
C LEU A 21 -10.65 -6.41 -8.46
N PRO A 22 -9.77 -5.43 -8.22
CA PRO A 22 -9.91 -4.10 -8.79
C PRO A 22 -9.71 -4.11 -10.30
N ALA A 23 -10.44 -3.25 -11.02
CA ALA A 23 -10.11 -2.92 -12.38
C ALA A 23 -8.86 -2.01 -12.39
N LEU A 24 -7.86 -2.36 -13.19
CA LEU A 24 -6.64 -1.56 -13.27
C LEU A 24 -6.90 -0.24 -14.01
N GLU A 25 -6.47 0.85 -13.42
CA GLU A 25 -6.37 2.16 -14.05
C GLU A 25 -5.05 2.31 -14.80
N GLU A 26 -4.93 3.32 -15.66
CA GLU A 26 -3.69 3.62 -16.36
C GLU A 26 -2.58 3.97 -15.34
N GLY A 27 -1.42 3.34 -15.46
CA GLY A 27 -0.32 3.51 -14.52
C GLY A 27 -0.37 2.57 -13.31
N ALA A 28 -1.37 1.70 -13.19
CA ALA A 28 -1.51 0.78 -12.07
C ALA A 28 -0.84 -0.57 -12.31
N ILE A 29 -0.40 -1.19 -11.22
CA ILE A 29 0.15 -2.54 -11.16
C ILE A 29 -0.65 -3.34 -10.15
N LEU A 30 -1.09 -4.54 -10.53
CA LEU A 30 -1.66 -5.53 -9.62
C LEU A 30 -0.56 -6.50 -9.21
N LEU A 31 -0.29 -6.58 -7.92
CA LEU A 31 0.70 -7.49 -7.35
C LEU A 31 0.03 -8.67 -6.68
N ARG A 32 0.50 -9.88 -6.99
CA ARG A 32 0.24 -11.06 -6.16
C ARG A 32 1.25 -11.05 -5.02
N THR A 33 0.78 -10.90 -3.81
CA THR A 33 1.64 -10.81 -2.62
C THR A 33 2.37 -12.14 -2.39
N ILE A 34 3.70 -12.09 -2.32
CA ILE A 34 4.55 -13.23 -1.93
C ILE A 34 4.86 -13.14 -0.45
N TYR A 35 5.31 -11.96 0.00
CA TYR A 35 5.59 -11.66 1.40
C TYR A 35 5.10 -10.28 1.75
N SER A 36 4.52 -10.15 2.94
CA SER A 36 4.25 -8.87 3.59
C SER A 36 4.79 -8.93 5.01
N GLU A 37 5.59 -7.96 5.38
CA GLU A 37 6.16 -7.87 6.72
C GLU A 37 5.11 -7.43 7.73
N VAL A 38 5.25 -7.90 8.97
CA VAL A 38 4.61 -7.33 10.16
C VAL A 38 5.68 -6.59 10.94
N CYS A 39 5.66 -5.28 10.90
CA CYS A 39 6.67 -4.45 11.56
C CYS A 39 6.11 -3.70 12.79
N GLY A 40 6.95 -2.92 13.45
CA GLY A 40 6.55 -2.10 14.60
C GLY A 40 5.45 -1.08 14.26
N THR A 41 5.39 -0.60 13.01
CA THR A 41 4.32 0.30 12.55
C THR A 41 2.96 -0.39 12.60
N ASP A 42 2.86 -1.66 12.19
CA ASP A 42 1.60 -2.42 12.22
C ASP A 42 1.14 -2.67 13.67
N VAL A 43 2.09 -2.87 14.59
CA VAL A 43 1.80 -2.95 16.04
C VAL A 43 1.24 -1.62 16.56
N HIS A 44 1.83 -0.49 16.16
CA HIS A 44 1.31 0.85 16.53
C HIS A 44 -0.04 1.12 15.90
N LEU A 45 -0.25 0.70 14.65
CA LEU A 45 -1.53 0.75 13.96
C LEU A 45 -2.58 -0.02 14.75
N HIS A 46 -2.32 -1.29 15.08
CA HIS A 46 -3.22 -2.13 15.86
C HIS A 46 -3.59 -1.52 17.22
N HIS A 47 -2.65 -0.87 17.89
CA HIS A 47 -2.90 -0.21 19.19
C HIS A 47 -3.50 1.20 19.07
N GLY A 48 -3.80 1.70 17.86
CA GLY A 48 -4.35 3.03 17.66
C GLY A 48 -3.38 4.17 18.00
N ARG A 49 -2.07 3.92 17.96
CA ARG A 49 -1.04 4.92 18.28
C ARG A 49 -0.65 5.81 17.11
N LEU A 50 -1.20 5.52 15.92
CA LEU A 50 -1.01 6.34 14.72
C LEU A 50 -2.26 7.20 14.50
N GLY A 51 -2.08 8.52 14.46
CA GLY A 51 -3.17 9.46 14.19
C GLY A 51 -3.59 9.44 12.71
N GLY A 52 -4.89 9.69 12.47
CA GLY A 52 -5.43 9.88 11.12
C GLY A 52 -5.59 8.60 10.29
N VAL A 53 -5.55 7.42 10.90
CA VAL A 53 -5.78 6.14 10.22
C VAL A 53 -7.27 5.97 9.95
N PRO A 54 -7.68 5.73 8.69
CA PRO A 54 -9.10 5.62 8.30
C PRO A 54 -9.63 4.18 8.46
N TYR A 55 -9.69 3.67 9.68
CA TYR A 55 -10.22 2.32 9.90
C TYR A 55 -11.62 2.14 9.31
N PRO A 56 -11.96 0.93 8.76
CA PRO A 56 -11.13 -0.26 8.61
C PRO A 56 -10.03 -0.09 7.56
N VAL A 57 -8.85 -0.71 7.79
CA VAL A 57 -7.71 -0.68 6.87
C VAL A 57 -7.21 -2.10 6.57
N ILE A 58 -6.63 -2.30 5.39
CA ILE A 58 -5.82 -3.47 5.06
C ILE A 58 -4.37 -3.08 5.34
N PRO A 59 -3.70 -3.63 6.37
CA PRO A 59 -2.32 -3.27 6.68
C PRO A 59 -1.30 -3.82 5.68
N GLY A 60 -0.02 -3.62 5.99
CA GLY A 60 1.10 -4.12 5.18
C GLY A 60 1.62 -3.07 4.20
N HIS A 61 2.74 -2.46 4.57
CA HIS A 61 3.39 -1.39 3.81
C HIS A 61 4.82 -1.77 3.37
N VAL A 62 5.31 -2.94 3.77
CA VAL A 62 6.57 -3.51 3.32
C VAL A 62 6.28 -4.85 2.66
N ASN A 63 6.35 -4.88 1.34
CA ASN A 63 5.83 -6.00 0.55
C ASN A 63 6.78 -6.40 -0.56
N VAL A 64 6.72 -7.69 -0.90
CA VAL A 64 7.29 -8.26 -2.12
C VAL A 64 6.17 -9.00 -2.84
N GLY A 65 5.98 -8.70 -4.10
CA GLY A 65 4.94 -9.33 -4.92
C GLY A 65 5.41 -9.63 -6.33
N GLU A 66 4.70 -10.54 -6.98
CA GLU A 66 4.82 -10.82 -8.41
C GLU A 66 3.80 -9.95 -9.16
N ILE A 67 4.22 -9.30 -10.23
CA ILE A 67 3.33 -8.55 -11.11
C ILE A 67 2.35 -9.52 -11.76
N ALA A 68 1.11 -9.55 -11.28
CA ALA A 68 0.04 -10.36 -11.83
C ALA A 68 -0.57 -9.72 -13.07
N ASP A 69 -0.70 -8.38 -13.06
CA ASP A 69 -1.16 -7.59 -14.19
C ASP A 69 -0.65 -6.15 -14.08
N LEU A 70 -0.61 -5.42 -15.18
CA LEU A 70 -0.23 -4.02 -15.23
C LEU A 70 -0.88 -3.31 -16.40
N LYS A 71 -1.13 -2.01 -16.27
CA LYS A 71 -1.71 -1.20 -17.32
C LYS A 71 -0.86 0.04 -17.58
N GLY A 72 -0.49 0.23 -18.85
CA GLY A 72 0.38 1.30 -19.31
C GLY A 72 1.84 0.89 -19.50
N ASN A 73 2.66 1.85 -19.93
CA ASN A 73 4.08 1.67 -20.14
C ASN A 73 4.85 2.03 -18.87
N LEU A 74 4.98 1.07 -17.96
CA LEU A 74 5.62 1.27 -16.67
C LEU A 74 7.07 0.82 -16.70
N VAL A 75 7.93 1.51 -15.97
CA VAL A 75 9.36 1.20 -15.84
C VAL A 75 9.77 1.12 -14.38
N ASP A 76 10.84 0.38 -14.11
CA ASP A 76 11.49 0.34 -12.80
C ASP A 76 12.35 1.60 -12.55
N LEU A 77 13.03 1.65 -11.40
CA LEU A 77 13.90 2.78 -11.03
C LEU A 77 15.11 2.97 -11.96
N ASP A 78 15.49 1.93 -12.71
CA ASP A 78 16.56 1.98 -13.70
C ASP A 78 16.04 2.32 -15.11
N GLY A 79 14.74 2.55 -15.27
CA GLY A 79 14.09 2.84 -16.55
C GLY A 79 13.82 1.60 -17.41
N ARG A 80 13.91 0.39 -16.83
CA ARG A 80 13.62 -0.85 -17.56
C ARG A 80 12.12 -1.13 -17.57
N PRO A 81 11.53 -1.57 -18.70
CA PRO A 81 10.11 -1.88 -18.75
C PRO A 81 9.72 -2.98 -17.76
N LEU A 82 8.67 -2.70 -16.98
CA LEU A 82 8.04 -3.70 -16.12
C LEU A 82 7.18 -4.65 -16.94
N ARG A 83 7.13 -5.90 -16.51
CA ARG A 83 6.39 -6.97 -17.17
C ARG A 83 5.73 -7.89 -16.17
N GLN A 84 4.64 -8.49 -16.56
CA GLN A 84 3.95 -9.55 -15.84
C GLN A 84 4.92 -10.70 -15.49
N GLY A 85 4.79 -11.27 -14.31
CA GLY A 85 5.64 -12.34 -13.77
C GLY A 85 6.94 -11.87 -13.10
N GLN A 86 7.29 -10.58 -13.18
CA GLN A 86 8.44 -10.06 -12.43
C GLN A 86 8.12 -9.93 -10.94
N VAL A 87 9.10 -10.24 -10.10
CA VAL A 87 9.03 -10.06 -8.66
C VAL A 87 9.60 -8.68 -8.32
N VAL A 88 8.81 -7.89 -7.63
CA VAL A 88 9.13 -6.49 -7.32
C VAL A 88 8.82 -6.15 -5.86
N THR A 89 9.45 -5.10 -5.39
CA THR A 89 9.06 -4.35 -4.20
C THR A 89 8.84 -2.89 -4.59
N PHE A 90 8.17 -2.12 -3.74
CA PHE A 90 7.85 -0.73 -4.03
C PHE A 90 7.96 0.13 -2.77
N LEU A 91 8.07 1.43 -2.97
CA LEU A 91 7.98 2.39 -1.87
C LEU A 91 6.52 2.48 -1.38
N ASP A 92 6.34 2.41 -0.07
CA ASP A 92 5.03 2.48 0.58
C ASP A 92 4.37 3.86 0.47
N VAL A 93 5.15 4.93 0.35
CA VAL A 93 4.64 6.29 0.14
C VAL A 93 4.24 6.47 -1.32
N HIS A 94 2.94 6.43 -1.58
CA HIS A 94 2.37 6.49 -2.92
C HIS A 94 2.24 7.91 -3.45
N GLU A 95 1.67 8.81 -2.64
CA GLU A 95 1.42 10.19 -3.04
C GLU A 95 2.06 11.18 -2.06
N THR A 96 2.50 12.31 -2.60
CA THR A 96 2.96 13.47 -1.82
C THR A 96 2.51 14.75 -2.51
N CYS A 97 2.36 15.86 -1.77
CA CYS A 97 1.82 17.09 -2.35
C CYS A 97 2.77 17.81 -3.34
N GLY A 98 4.06 17.46 -3.36
CA GLY A 98 5.05 18.04 -4.27
C GLY A 98 5.41 19.50 -4.03
N GLN A 99 4.73 20.21 -3.13
CA GLN A 99 4.87 21.67 -2.96
C GLN A 99 5.22 22.13 -1.53
N CYS A 100 5.06 21.28 -0.50
CA CYS A 100 5.43 21.65 0.87
C CYS A 100 6.95 21.68 1.06
N TRP A 101 7.39 22.27 2.18
CA TRP A 101 8.80 22.36 2.52
C TRP A 101 9.52 21.00 2.51
N PHE A 102 8.86 19.96 2.99
CA PHE A 102 9.43 18.58 2.96
C PHE A 102 9.64 18.06 1.54
N CYS A 103 8.74 18.39 0.60
CA CYS A 103 8.85 17.92 -0.78
C CYS A 103 9.88 18.74 -1.57
N THR A 104 9.90 20.07 -1.37
CA THR A 104 10.64 20.99 -2.26
C THR A 104 12.01 21.40 -1.71
N VAL A 105 12.13 21.60 -0.41
CA VAL A 105 13.36 22.11 0.23
C VAL A 105 14.13 20.96 0.91
N ALA A 106 13.50 20.27 1.87
CA ALA A 106 14.15 19.19 2.61
C ALA A 106 14.41 17.94 1.77
N LYS A 107 13.75 17.80 0.59
CA LYS A 107 13.81 16.59 -0.26
C LYS A 107 13.51 15.31 0.51
N ALA A 108 12.62 15.38 1.48
CA ALA A 108 12.18 14.32 2.36
C ALA A 108 10.65 14.12 2.23
N SER A 109 10.20 13.79 1.02
CA SER A 109 8.78 13.65 0.67
C SER A 109 8.03 12.63 1.53
N THR A 110 8.72 11.64 2.09
CA THR A 110 8.18 10.69 3.08
C THR A 110 7.66 11.36 4.35
N ARG A 111 8.05 12.61 4.62
CA ARG A 111 7.56 13.45 5.73
C ARG A 111 6.46 14.42 5.32
N CYS A 112 6.00 14.36 4.08
CA CYS A 112 4.92 15.21 3.60
C CYS A 112 3.66 15.02 4.46
N PRO A 113 3.04 16.11 4.98
CA PRO A 113 1.82 16.00 5.79
C PRO A 113 0.62 15.45 5.00
N GLN A 114 0.65 15.57 3.69
CA GLN A 114 -0.42 15.09 2.79
C GLN A 114 -0.05 13.79 2.09
N ARG A 115 0.96 13.07 2.59
CA ARG A 115 1.34 11.79 1.99
C ARG A 115 0.24 10.74 2.13
N LYS A 116 0.09 9.94 1.10
CA LYS A 116 -0.67 8.69 1.12
C LYS A 116 0.29 7.50 1.22
N VAL A 117 -0.03 6.54 2.08
CA VAL A 117 0.84 5.40 2.39
C VAL A 117 0.02 4.13 2.30
N TYR A 118 0.47 3.19 1.46
CA TYR A 118 -0.14 1.86 1.38
C TYR A 118 -0.17 1.19 2.75
N GLY A 119 -1.25 0.49 3.05
CA GLY A 119 -1.40 -0.25 4.31
C GLY A 119 -1.61 0.61 5.56
N ILE A 120 -1.67 1.95 5.45
CA ILE A 120 -1.79 2.86 6.60
C ILE A 120 -2.86 3.92 6.39
N THR A 121 -2.82 4.67 5.27
CA THR A 121 -3.68 5.85 5.08
C THR A 121 -4.79 5.65 4.06
N TYR A 122 -4.94 4.46 3.53
CA TYR A 122 -6.06 4.07 2.68
C TYR A 122 -7.06 3.23 3.47
N ALA A 123 -8.33 3.60 3.43
CA ALA A 123 -9.39 2.77 3.99
C ALA A 123 -9.58 1.49 3.17
N ALA A 124 -10.03 0.41 3.79
CA ALA A 124 -10.33 -0.84 3.09
C ALA A 124 -11.43 -0.68 2.01
N SER A 125 -12.27 0.36 2.12
CA SER A 125 -13.28 0.72 1.11
C SER A 125 -12.68 1.34 -0.17
N GLU A 126 -11.42 1.81 -0.12
CA GLU A 126 -10.73 2.38 -1.27
C GLU A 126 -10.10 1.29 -2.16
N GLY A 127 -10.03 0.03 -1.69
CA GLY A 127 -9.55 -1.11 -2.46
C GLY A 127 -8.44 -1.92 -1.74
N LEU A 128 -7.78 -2.77 -2.51
CA LEU A 128 -6.68 -3.62 -2.05
C LEU A 128 -5.36 -2.81 -2.01
N LEU A 129 -5.26 -1.86 -1.07
CA LEU A 129 -4.15 -0.92 -0.97
C LEU A 129 -3.28 -1.17 0.27
N GLY A 130 -3.15 -2.43 0.65
CA GLY A 130 -2.28 -2.91 1.73
C GLY A 130 -1.85 -4.34 1.48
N GLY A 131 -0.62 -4.67 1.83
CA GLY A 131 0.02 -5.94 1.47
C GLY A 131 -0.46 -7.16 2.27
N TRP A 132 -1.32 -6.98 3.28
CA TRP A 132 -1.96 -8.12 3.96
C TRP A 132 -3.15 -8.63 3.16
N SER A 133 -3.05 -8.59 1.85
CA SER A 133 -3.98 -9.17 0.88
C SER A 133 -3.26 -10.16 -0.03
N GLU A 134 -4.02 -11.05 -0.66
CA GLU A 134 -3.47 -11.99 -1.63
C GLU A 134 -3.04 -11.30 -2.94
N MET A 135 -3.68 -10.16 -3.23
CA MET A 135 -3.41 -9.32 -4.41
C MET A 135 -3.27 -7.87 -3.98
#